data_31382bc8e95a43142d5fbb3c7aa32522
#
_entry.id   31382bc8e95a43142d5fbb3c7aa32522
#
_cell.length_a   1.000
_cell.length_b   1.000
_cell.length_c   1.000
_cell.angle_alpha   90.00
_cell.angle_beta   90.00
_cell.angle_gamma   90.00
#
_symmetry.space_group_name_H-M   'P 1'
#
loop_
_entity.id
_entity.type
_entity.pdbx_description
1 polymer ?
#
loop_
_entity_poly.entity_id
_entity_poly.type
_entity_poly.pdbx_seq_one_letter_code
_entity_poly.pdbx_strand_id
1 'polypeptide(L)' 'MHDASGNEYDSPIDNETYNLLQILTSKLEAVEAYNIYEEDMEGDTAELMSRIAEDDRRHVAELAKKLGLARQ' A
#
# COMPACT_ATOMS: atom_id res chain seq x y z
N MET A 1 -12.03 -18.56 -2.51
CA MET A 1 -12.15 -18.12 -3.12
C MET A 1 -12.67 -18.22 -3.34
N HIS A 2 -12.59 -18.73 -2.95
CA HIS A 2 -12.83 -18.79 -3.48
C HIS A 2 -13.29 -18.46 -3.86
N ASP A 3 -13.29 -18.46 -3.99
CA ASP A 3 -13.55 -18.07 -4.77
C ASP A 3 -14.11 -17.84 -5.14
N ALA A 4 -14.25 -17.61 -4.60
CA ALA A 4 -14.74 -17.29 -5.33
C ALA A 4 -14.56 -17.07 -6.17
N SER A 5 -14.41 -16.55 -6.19
CA SER A 5 -14.34 -16.51 -7.45
C SER A 5 -14.09 -17.79 -7.96
N GLY A 6 -14.72 -18.54 -7.84
CA GLY A 6 -14.56 -19.73 -8.44
C GLY A 6 -13.16 -20.16 -8.77
N ASN A 7 -12.23 -19.56 -8.15
CA ASN A 7 -10.87 -19.93 -8.36
C ASN A 7 -10.60 -21.25 -7.68
N GLU A 8 -10.11 -22.19 -8.42
CA GLU A 8 -9.90 -23.51 -7.88
C GLU A 8 -8.45 -23.82 -7.55
N TYR A 9 -7.60 -22.84 -7.73
CA TYR A 9 -6.19 -23.03 -7.42
C TYR A 9 -5.99 -22.95 -5.90
N ASP A 10 -5.34 -23.93 -5.34
CA ASP A 10 -4.99 -23.94 -3.93
C ASP A 10 -3.68 -23.20 -3.75
N SER A 11 -3.81 -21.92 -3.48
CA SER A 11 -2.63 -21.08 -3.30
C SER A 11 -1.93 -21.42 -1.98
N PRO A 12 -0.59 -21.41 -1.95
CA PRO A 12 0.14 -21.57 -0.70
C PRO A 12 0.05 -20.35 0.19
N ILE A 13 -0.56 -19.27 -0.31
CA ILE A 13 -0.72 -18.03 0.46
C ILE A 13 -2.19 -17.89 0.80
N ASP A 14 -2.48 -17.71 2.09
CA ASP A 14 -3.88 -17.59 2.50
C ASP A 14 -4.44 -16.26 2.03
N ASN A 15 -5.77 -16.14 2.08
CA ASN A 15 -6.46 -14.97 1.56
C ASN A 15 -6.10 -13.71 2.32
N GLU A 16 -5.93 -13.81 3.61
CA GLU A 16 -5.60 -12.64 4.42
C GLU A 16 -4.25 -12.07 4.00
N THR A 17 -3.26 -12.93 3.87
CA THR A 17 -1.92 -12.51 3.45
C THR A 17 -1.95 -11.94 2.05
N TYR A 18 -2.67 -12.59 1.15
CA TYR A 18 -2.77 -12.10 -0.22
C TYR A 18 -3.38 -10.71 -0.26
N ASN A 19 -4.45 -10.51 0.51
CA ASN A 19 -5.13 -9.22 0.53
C ASN A 19 -4.21 -8.12 1.07
N LEU A 20 -3.44 -8.43 2.11
CA LEU A 20 -2.50 -7.46 2.65
C LEU A 20 -1.41 -7.10 1.66
N LEU A 21 -0.96 -8.09 0.89
CA LEU A 21 0.04 -7.84 -0.15
C LEU A 21 -0.51 -6.92 -1.23
N GLN A 22 -1.77 -7.10 -1.60
CA GLN A 22 -2.40 -6.24 -2.59
C GLN A 22 -2.49 -4.81 -2.09
N ILE A 23 -2.88 -4.64 -0.83
CA ILE A 23 -2.95 -3.30 -0.24
C ILE A 23 -1.58 -2.67 -0.19
N LEU A 24 -0.58 -3.43 0.21
CA LEU A 24 0.79 -2.92 0.29
C LEU A 24 1.27 -2.45 -1.08
N THR A 25 1.05 -3.26 -2.10
CA THR A 25 1.47 -2.90 -3.46
C THR A 25 0.79 -1.61 -3.91
N SER A 26 -0.52 -1.51 -3.67
CA SER A 26 -1.27 -0.32 -4.06
C SER A 26 -0.74 0.93 -3.37
N LYS A 27 -0.42 0.82 -2.08
CA LYS A 27 0.08 1.97 -1.35
C LYS A 27 1.49 2.36 -1.76
N LEU A 28 2.31 1.38 -2.10
CA LEU A 28 3.66 1.69 -2.59
C LEU A 28 3.59 2.46 -3.90
N GLU A 29 2.69 2.05 -4.79
CA GLU A 29 2.51 2.75 -6.05
C GLU A 29 2.00 4.16 -5.82
N ALA A 30 1.08 4.31 -4.87
CA ALA A 30 0.53 5.62 -4.55
C ALA A 30 1.61 6.55 -4.00
N VAL A 31 2.44 6.05 -3.09
CA VAL A 31 3.49 6.87 -2.49
C VAL A 31 4.49 7.33 -3.54
N GLU A 32 4.80 6.48 -4.51
CA GLU A 32 5.67 6.87 -5.61
C GLU A 32 5.05 7.99 -6.43
N ALA A 33 3.74 7.88 -6.71
CA ALA A 33 3.05 8.87 -7.51
C ALA A 33 2.97 10.20 -6.80
N TYR A 34 2.90 10.20 -5.47
CA TYR A 34 2.79 11.45 -4.72
C TYR A 34 3.96 12.38 -4.97
N ASN A 35 5.15 11.84 -5.17
CA ASN A 35 6.31 12.67 -5.44
C ASN A 35 6.11 13.49 -6.72
N ILE A 36 5.48 12.89 -7.71
CA ILE A 36 5.20 13.58 -8.96
C ILE A 36 4.11 14.62 -8.76
N TYR A 37 3.06 14.25 -8.05
CA TYR A 37 1.95 15.15 -7.82
C TYR A 37 2.37 16.38 -7.04
N GLU A 38 3.29 16.22 -6.09
CA GLU A 38 3.72 17.32 -5.26
C GLU A 38 4.41 18.42 -6.06
N GLU A 39 4.99 18.07 -7.20
CA GLU A 39 5.66 19.04 -8.04
C GLU A 39 4.71 20.12 -8.55
N ASP A 40 3.43 19.81 -8.64
CA ASP A 40 2.42 20.74 -9.15
C ASP A 40 1.61 21.39 -8.06
N MET A 41 2.01 21.22 -6.81
CA MET A 41 1.21 21.70 -5.66
C MET A 41 1.95 22.77 -4.90
N GLU A 42 1.18 23.69 -4.31
CA GLU A 42 1.74 24.77 -3.50
C GLU A 42 0.83 25.03 -2.31
N GLY A 43 1.39 25.66 -1.30
CA GLY A 43 0.63 26.15 -0.17
C GLY A 43 -0.12 25.06 0.57
N ASP A 44 -1.39 25.33 0.84
CA ASP A 44 -2.21 24.42 1.62
C ASP A 44 -2.35 23.06 0.96
N THR A 45 -2.41 23.05 -0.36
CA THR A 45 -2.56 21.80 -1.09
C THR A 45 -1.31 20.95 -0.94
N ALA A 46 -0.14 21.58 -1.01
CA ALA A 46 1.11 20.86 -0.83
C ALA A 46 1.21 20.29 0.58
N GLU A 47 0.75 21.06 1.58
CA GLU A 47 0.78 20.58 2.95
C GLU A 47 -0.14 19.38 3.15
N LEU A 48 -1.33 19.44 2.54
CA LEU A 48 -2.26 18.32 2.63
C LEU A 48 -1.65 17.08 1.98
N MET A 49 -1.05 17.26 0.80
CA MET A 49 -0.42 16.14 0.11
C MET A 49 0.68 15.52 0.97
N SER A 50 1.45 16.37 1.63
CA SER A 50 2.54 15.92 2.49
C SER A 50 2.01 15.04 3.61
N ARG A 51 0.90 15.44 4.22
CA ARG A 51 0.30 14.66 5.31
C ARG A 51 -0.24 13.33 4.81
N ILE A 52 -0.87 13.34 3.64
CA ILE A 52 -1.37 12.11 3.05
C ILE A 52 -0.21 11.14 2.78
N ALA A 53 0.86 11.66 2.22
CA ALA A 53 2.02 10.83 1.91
C ALA A 53 2.64 10.26 3.18
N GLU A 54 2.72 11.08 4.21
CA GLU A 54 3.29 10.65 5.48
C GLU A 54 2.46 9.54 6.11
N ASP A 55 1.14 9.72 6.08
CA ASP A 55 0.23 8.70 6.61
C ASP A 55 0.37 7.39 5.85
N ASP A 56 0.46 7.47 4.53
CA ASP A 56 0.57 6.26 3.74
C ASP A 56 1.92 5.58 3.92
N ARG A 57 2.99 6.35 4.11
CA ARG A 57 4.28 5.75 4.41
C ARG A 57 4.25 4.99 5.72
N ARG A 58 3.53 5.52 6.70
CA ARG A 58 3.36 4.83 7.97
C ARG A 58 2.58 3.54 7.77
N HIS A 59 1.52 3.59 6.97
CA HIS A 59 0.73 2.39 6.68
C HIS A 59 1.57 1.34 5.96
N VAL A 60 2.41 1.78 5.03
CA VAL A 60 3.30 0.85 4.33
C VAL A 60 4.22 0.16 5.32
N ALA A 61 4.77 0.93 6.26
CA ALA A 61 5.67 0.35 7.26
C ALA A 61 4.94 -0.69 8.11
N GLU A 62 3.70 -0.39 8.50
CA GLU A 62 2.92 -1.32 9.31
C GLU A 62 2.59 -2.58 8.54
N LEU A 63 2.22 -2.43 7.26
CA LEU A 63 1.90 -3.58 6.43
C LEU A 63 3.14 -4.45 6.22
N ALA A 64 4.27 -3.82 5.94
CA ALA A 64 5.50 -4.56 5.74
C ALA A 64 5.90 -5.33 6.98
N LYS A 65 5.72 -4.70 8.14
CA LYS A 65 6.05 -5.36 9.40
C LYS A 65 5.14 -6.56 9.64
N LYS A 66 3.85 -6.38 9.40
CA LYS A 66 2.88 -7.45 9.59
C LYS A 66 3.20 -8.64 8.69
N LEU A 67 3.67 -8.36 7.48
CA LEU A 67 3.97 -9.39 6.51
C LEU A 67 5.38 -9.97 6.65
N GLY A 68 6.15 -9.43 7.59
CA GLY A 68 7.51 -9.91 7.78
C GLY A 68 8.49 -9.44 6.72
N LEU A 69 8.18 -8.35 6.03
CA LEU A 69 9.00 -7.83 4.94
C LEU A 69 9.81 -6.61 5.31
N ALA A 70 9.60 -6.09 6.53
CA ALA A 70 10.26 -4.84 6.92
C ALA A 70 11.76 -5.06 7.02
N ARG A 71 12.52 -4.04 6.63
CA ARG A 71 13.96 -4.09 6.78
C ARG A 71 14.33 -4.04 8.25
N GLN A 72 15.45 -4.66 8.55
CA GLN A 72 15.99 -4.64 9.88
C GLN A 72 16.83 -3.38 10.12
#